data_e55e9500722d31b793893009b2b1ac40
#
_entry.id   e55e9500722d31b793893009b2b1ac40
#
_cell.length_a   1.000
_cell.length_b   1.000
_cell.length_c   1.000
_cell.angle_alpha   90.00
_cell.angle_beta   90.00
_cell.angle_gamma   90.00
#
_symmetry.space_group_name_H-M   'P 1'
#
loop_
_entity.id
_entity.type
_entity.pdbx_description
1 polymer ?
#
loop_
_entity_poly.entity_id
_entity_poly.type
_entity_poly.pdbx_seq_one_letter_code
_entity_poly.pdbx_strand_id
1 'polypeptide(L)'
;IFGGTFIIDGQEMESSLFQMIKKTTAENPNKIISAYKDNVAFAEGPIVEQFSPADHSTSDYFIIKDIKTVISLKAETHNFPTTVEPFNGASTGTGGEIRDRMGGGKGSWPIAGTAVYMTSYPRTDEGREWEDILPVRQWLYQTPEQILIKASNGASDFGNKFGQPLICGSVLTFEHQENGEKYAYDKVIMLAGGVGYGTQRDCLKGHPEKGNKVVVMGGDNYRIGLGGGSVSSVETGRYSSGIELNAVQRANAEMQKRAYNVVRAL
;
A
#
# COMPACT_ATOMS: atom_id res chain seq x y z
N ILE A 1 -14.26 9.34 12.62
CA ILE A 1 -15.44 8.87 11.86
C ILE A 1 -15.69 7.40 12.14
N PHE A 2 -14.79 6.47 11.80
CA PHE A 2 -15.03 5.01 11.92
C PHE A 2 -15.35 4.51 13.33
N GLY A 3 -14.94 5.20 14.39
CA GLY A 3 -15.26 4.89 15.79
C GLY A 3 -16.39 5.74 16.38
N GLY A 4 -17.06 6.56 15.56
CA GLY A 4 -18.14 7.43 16.03
C GLY A 4 -19.45 6.69 16.30
N THR A 5 -20.36 7.36 16.99
CA THR A 5 -21.75 6.94 17.15
C THR A 5 -22.54 7.35 15.92
N PHE A 6 -23.32 6.45 15.39
CA PHE A 6 -24.16 6.68 14.20
C PHE A 6 -25.64 6.58 14.58
N ILE A 7 -26.40 7.57 14.16
CA ILE A 7 -27.85 7.60 14.29
C ILE A 7 -28.44 7.51 12.88
N ILE A 8 -29.22 6.45 12.61
CA ILE A 8 -29.87 6.22 11.33
C ILE A 8 -31.36 6.17 11.58
N ASP A 9 -32.13 7.01 10.90
CA ASP A 9 -33.59 7.13 11.06
C ASP A 9 -34.03 7.32 12.52
N GLY A 10 -33.24 8.10 13.30
CA GLY A 10 -33.48 8.39 14.69
C GLY A 10 -33.13 7.26 15.67
N GLN A 11 -32.55 6.16 15.18
CA GLN A 11 -32.08 5.06 16.01
C GLN A 11 -30.55 5.06 16.07
N GLU A 12 -30.01 5.01 17.30
CA GLU A 12 -28.58 4.85 17.52
C GLU A 12 -28.17 3.41 17.18
N MET A 13 -27.16 3.29 16.34
CA MET A 13 -26.59 2.00 15.93
C MET A 13 -25.75 1.42 17.06
N GLU A 14 -25.94 0.16 17.37
CA GLU A 14 -25.18 -0.55 18.43
C GLU A 14 -23.68 -0.67 18.12
N SER A 15 -23.30 -0.54 16.84
CA SER A 15 -21.94 -0.75 16.39
C SER A 15 -21.43 0.44 15.59
N SER A 16 -20.18 0.82 15.84
CA SER A 16 -19.45 1.76 14.98
C SER A 16 -19.16 1.14 13.60
N LEU A 17 -18.87 1.96 12.60
CA LEU A 17 -18.50 1.48 11.24
C LEU A 17 -17.35 0.49 11.29
N PHE A 18 -16.34 0.74 12.13
CA PHE A 18 -15.19 -0.15 12.24
C PHE A 18 -15.57 -1.51 12.85
N GLN A 19 -16.48 -1.52 13.83
CA GLN A 19 -17.01 -2.76 14.39
C GLN A 19 -17.82 -3.54 13.35
N MET A 20 -18.62 -2.85 12.52
CA MET A 20 -19.37 -3.47 11.43
C MET A 20 -18.43 -4.13 10.41
N ILE A 21 -17.33 -3.44 10.01
CA ILE A 21 -16.33 -4.01 9.12
C ILE A 21 -15.72 -5.28 9.71
N LYS A 22 -15.31 -5.26 10.98
CA LYS A 22 -14.76 -6.45 11.65
C LYS A 22 -15.77 -7.58 11.78
N LYS A 23 -17.04 -7.23 12.03
CA LYS A 23 -18.14 -8.20 12.15
C LYS A 23 -18.30 -9.03 10.87
N THR A 24 -18.13 -8.43 9.69
CA THR A 24 -18.24 -9.17 8.42
C THR A 24 -17.28 -10.36 8.37
N THR A 25 -16.06 -10.18 8.83
CA THR A 25 -15.06 -11.25 8.89
C THR A 25 -15.37 -12.27 10.00
N ALA A 26 -15.89 -11.81 11.14
CA ALA A 26 -16.23 -12.70 12.25
C ALA A 26 -17.43 -13.61 11.93
N GLU A 27 -18.46 -13.05 11.29
CA GLU A 27 -19.68 -13.78 10.92
C GLU A 27 -19.47 -14.68 9.68
N ASN A 28 -18.64 -14.24 8.74
CA ASN A 28 -18.38 -14.93 7.48
C ASN A 28 -16.87 -14.99 7.21
N PRO A 29 -16.10 -15.80 7.93
CA PRO A 29 -14.66 -15.91 7.74
C PRO A 29 -14.29 -16.51 6.37
N ASN A 30 -15.20 -17.28 5.75
CA ASN A 30 -15.02 -17.92 4.46
C ASN A 30 -13.63 -18.60 4.36
N LYS A 31 -12.82 -18.17 3.40
CA LYS A 31 -11.46 -18.67 3.15
C LYS A 31 -10.37 -17.80 3.76
N ILE A 32 -10.69 -16.89 4.68
CA ILE A 32 -9.69 -16.04 5.34
C ILE A 32 -8.91 -16.88 6.35
N ILE A 33 -7.60 -16.91 6.20
CA ILE A 33 -6.67 -17.57 7.12
C ILE A 33 -6.16 -16.57 8.16
N SER A 34 -5.82 -15.37 7.74
CA SER A 34 -5.33 -14.30 8.62
C SER A 34 -5.74 -12.94 8.10
N ALA A 35 -6.37 -12.15 8.98
CA ALA A 35 -6.65 -10.74 8.75
C ALA A 35 -6.51 -9.98 10.07
N TYR A 36 -6.14 -8.70 10.01
CA TYR A 36 -5.97 -7.79 11.16
C TYR A 36 -4.90 -8.21 12.20
N LYS A 37 -4.07 -9.18 11.88
CA LYS A 37 -3.01 -9.70 12.78
C LYS A 37 -1.60 -9.42 12.26
N ASP A 38 -1.49 -9.12 10.98
CA ASP A 38 -0.25 -8.79 10.28
C ASP A 38 -0.51 -7.59 9.34
N ASN A 39 0.52 -7.04 8.73
CA ASN A 39 0.39 -5.98 7.73
C ASN A 39 -0.21 -6.47 6.40
N VAL A 40 -0.47 -7.75 6.29
CA VAL A 40 -1.01 -8.43 5.11
C VAL A 40 -2.16 -9.36 5.53
N ALA A 41 -3.14 -9.51 4.68
CA ALA A 41 -4.17 -10.53 4.84
C ALA A 41 -3.86 -11.75 3.96
N PHE A 42 -4.19 -12.94 4.48
CA PHE A 42 -4.07 -14.20 3.76
C PHE A 42 -5.42 -14.87 3.62
N ALA A 43 -5.75 -15.25 2.40
CA ALA A 43 -6.89 -16.12 2.09
C ALA A 43 -6.39 -17.45 1.51
N GLU A 44 -7.17 -18.51 1.68
CA GLU A 44 -6.90 -19.82 1.09
C GLU A 44 -6.85 -19.71 -0.45
N GLY A 45 -5.78 -20.22 -1.03
CA GLY A 45 -5.62 -20.34 -2.47
C GLY A 45 -5.92 -21.77 -2.97
N PRO A 46 -5.80 -21.99 -4.28
CA PRO A 46 -5.93 -23.32 -4.85
C PRO A 46 -4.76 -24.23 -4.43
N ILE A 47 -4.97 -25.55 -4.53
CA ILE A 47 -3.86 -26.50 -4.54
C ILE A 47 -3.25 -26.45 -5.94
N VAL A 48 -1.93 -26.30 -6.03
CA VAL A 48 -1.21 -26.23 -7.30
C VAL A 48 -0.02 -27.15 -7.30
N GLU A 49 0.24 -27.77 -8.44
CA GLU A 49 1.52 -28.46 -8.66
C GLU A 49 2.64 -27.43 -8.78
N GLN A 50 3.72 -27.66 -8.04
CA GLN A 50 4.87 -26.78 -8.06
C GLN A 50 6.17 -27.56 -7.99
N PHE A 51 7.16 -27.12 -8.77
CA PHE A 51 8.54 -27.55 -8.64
C PHE A 51 9.13 -26.93 -7.37
N SER A 52 9.43 -27.75 -6.40
CA SER A 52 9.77 -27.32 -5.05
C SER A 52 10.76 -28.32 -4.42
N PRO A 53 11.58 -27.92 -3.44
CA PRO A 53 12.39 -28.83 -2.67
C PRO A 53 11.56 -29.95 -2.06
N ALA A 54 12.03 -31.18 -2.11
CA ALA A 54 11.36 -32.32 -1.49
C ALA A 54 11.26 -32.13 0.03
N ASP A 55 12.33 -31.68 0.66
CA ASP A 55 12.40 -31.25 2.05
C ASP A 55 12.79 -29.75 2.11
N HIS A 56 12.20 -29.01 3.02
CA HIS A 56 12.51 -27.58 3.28
C HIS A 56 13.44 -27.36 4.48
N SER A 57 13.76 -28.41 5.21
CA SER A 57 14.62 -28.34 6.40
C SER A 57 16.10 -28.59 6.08
N THR A 58 16.37 -29.23 4.97
CA THR A 58 17.72 -29.57 4.50
C THR A 58 17.86 -29.35 3.01
N SER A 59 19.10 -29.31 2.53
CA SER A 59 19.38 -29.32 1.09
C SER A 59 18.91 -30.65 0.49
N ASP A 60 18.06 -30.60 -0.53
CA ASP A 60 17.44 -31.78 -1.12
C ASP A 60 17.14 -31.57 -2.60
N TYR A 61 16.69 -32.63 -3.27
CA TYR A 61 16.26 -32.62 -4.65
C TYR A 61 14.96 -31.81 -4.81
N PHE A 62 14.79 -31.21 -5.98
CA PHE A 62 13.51 -30.59 -6.37
C PHE A 62 12.62 -31.63 -7.02
N ILE A 63 11.38 -31.64 -6.63
CA ILE A 63 10.33 -32.51 -7.15
C ILE A 63 9.08 -31.70 -7.50
N ILE A 64 8.22 -32.27 -8.33
CA ILE A 64 6.87 -31.74 -8.54
C ILE A 64 5.97 -32.30 -7.44
N LYS A 65 5.32 -31.43 -6.70
CA LYS A 65 4.37 -31.81 -5.66
C LYS A 65 3.23 -30.80 -5.52
N ASP A 66 2.11 -31.28 -5.02
CA ASP A 66 0.97 -30.44 -4.68
C ASP A 66 1.27 -29.56 -3.48
N ILE A 67 1.08 -28.27 -3.66
CA ILE A 67 1.24 -27.24 -2.62
C ILE A 67 -0.11 -26.63 -2.28
N LYS A 68 -0.47 -26.62 -1.01
CA LYS A 68 -1.56 -25.79 -0.48
C LYS A 68 -1.10 -24.35 -0.47
N THR A 69 -1.75 -23.51 -1.27
CA THR A 69 -1.36 -22.11 -1.43
C THR A 69 -2.23 -21.16 -0.65
N VAL A 70 -1.77 -19.93 -0.52
CA VAL A 70 -2.51 -18.78 0.00
C VAL A 70 -2.36 -17.60 -0.96
N ILE A 71 -3.39 -16.76 -0.99
CA ILE A 71 -3.37 -15.47 -1.66
C ILE A 71 -3.05 -14.41 -0.61
N SER A 72 -2.00 -13.64 -0.80
CA SER A 72 -1.67 -12.49 0.03
C SER A 72 -2.28 -11.23 -0.56
N LEU A 73 -2.89 -10.40 0.30
CA LEU A 73 -3.61 -9.18 -0.06
C LEU A 73 -3.13 -8.02 0.81
N LYS A 74 -2.82 -6.91 0.19
CA LYS A 74 -2.44 -5.66 0.89
C LYS A 74 -3.03 -4.46 0.18
N ALA A 75 -3.46 -3.48 0.97
CA ALA A 75 -3.69 -2.11 0.53
C ALA A 75 -2.99 -1.17 1.50
N GLU A 76 -2.34 -0.14 0.97
CA GLU A 76 -1.57 0.85 1.70
C GLU A 76 -1.95 2.25 1.24
N THR A 77 -1.99 3.22 2.16
CA THR A 77 -2.16 4.63 1.82
C THR A 77 -0.83 5.36 1.85
N HIS A 78 -0.55 6.18 0.84
CA HIS A 78 0.67 6.97 0.78
C HIS A 78 0.41 8.40 0.30
N ASN A 79 -0.30 9.18 1.11
CA ASN A 79 -0.96 10.43 0.72
C ASN A 79 0.00 11.63 0.68
N PHE A 80 0.56 12.01 1.85
CA PHE A 80 1.46 13.15 1.97
C PHE A 80 2.66 13.07 1.00
N PRO A 81 3.41 11.97 0.95
CA PRO A 81 4.56 11.90 0.06
C PRO A 81 4.17 12.03 -1.42
N THR A 82 3.02 11.45 -1.82
CA THR A 82 2.51 11.54 -3.19
C THR A 82 2.03 12.95 -3.54
N THR A 83 1.55 13.70 -2.56
CA THR A 83 1.17 15.11 -2.76
C THR A 83 2.40 16.01 -2.98
N VAL A 84 3.45 15.82 -2.18
CA VAL A 84 4.61 16.70 -2.12
C VAL A 84 5.64 16.37 -3.18
N GLU A 85 5.95 15.11 -3.35
CA GLU A 85 6.91 14.60 -4.35
C GLU A 85 6.33 13.37 -5.03
N PRO A 86 5.46 13.54 -6.03
CA PRO A 86 4.58 12.49 -6.54
C PRO A 86 5.30 11.24 -7.05
N PHE A 87 6.40 11.41 -7.78
CA PHE A 87 7.14 10.29 -8.33
C PHE A 87 7.72 9.40 -7.22
N ASN A 88 8.51 9.96 -6.32
CA ASN A 88 9.12 9.19 -5.23
C ASN A 88 8.08 8.77 -4.19
N GLY A 89 7.09 9.60 -3.92
CA GLY A 89 5.99 9.27 -3.02
C GLY A 89 5.22 8.04 -3.48
N ALA A 90 4.76 8.01 -4.72
CA ALA A 90 4.03 6.87 -5.27
C ALA A 90 4.92 5.63 -5.45
N SER A 91 6.18 5.83 -5.85
CA SER A 91 7.17 4.76 -5.92
C SER A 91 7.35 4.07 -4.56
N THR A 92 7.50 4.86 -3.49
CA THR A 92 7.63 4.32 -2.13
C THR A 92 6.32 3.71 -1.63
N GLY A 93 5.17 4.25 -2.02
CA GLY A 93 3.86 3.67 -1.70
C GLY A 93 3.71 2.26 -2.27
N THR A 94 4.02 2.08 -3.56
CA THR A 94 4.07 0.75 -4.20
C THR A 94 5.10 -0.15 -3.54
N GLY A 95 6.29 0.37 -3.24
CA GLY A 95 7.32 -0.38 -2.51
C GLY A 95 6.88 -0.80 -1.11
N GLY A 96 6.06 0.01 -0.43
CA GLY A 96 5.53 -0.26 0.91
C GLY A 96 4.60 -1.47 0.93
N GLU A 97 3.62 -1.50 0.05
CA GLU A 97 2.70 -2.62 -0.04
C GLU A 97 3.39 -3.93 -0.47
N ILE A 98 4.41 -3.84 -1.34
CA ILE A 98 5.25 -4.98 -1.70
C ILE A 98 6.03 -5.48 -0.49
N ARG A 99 6.65 -4.59 0.30
CA ARG A 99 7.40 -4.97 1.52
C ARG A 99 6.53 -5.70 2.53
N ASP A 100 5.31 -5.23 2.72
CA ASP A 100 4.39 -5.87 3.65
C ASP A 100 4.00 -7.28 3.20
N ARG A 101 3.79 -7.50 1.91
CA ARG A 101 3.52 -8.84 1.40
C ARG A 101 4.75 -9.74 1.41
N MET A 102 5.93 -9.20 1.12
CA MET A 102 7.19 -9.95 1.26
C MET A 102 7.45 -10.40 2.69
N GLY A 103 7.15 -9.53 3.67
CA GLY A 103 7.34 -9.79 5.09
C GLY A 103 6.15 -10.44 5.78
N GLY A 104 5.03 -10.65 5.09
CA GLY A 104 3.83 -11.26 5.66
C GLY A 104 4.02 -12.73 5.99
N GLY A 105 3.60 -13.15 7.19
CA GLY A 105 3.91 -14.49 7.68
C GLY A 105 5.42 -14.72 7.77
N LYS A 106 5.89 -15.78 7.15
CA LYS A 106 7.31 -16.08 6.92
C LYS A 106 7.77 -15.65 5.53
N GLY A 107 6.89 -15.07 4.74
CA GLY A 107 7.12 -14.54 3.42
C GLY A 107 6.06 -14.96 2.40
N SER A 108 5.76 -14.07 1.48
CA SER A 108 4.92 -14.37 0.32
C SER A 108 5.45 -13.65 -0.92
N TRP A 109 4.97 -14.05 -2.08
CA TRP A 109 5.46 -13.59 -3.36
C TRP A 109 4.51 -12.56 -3.96
N PRO A 110 4.91 -11.28 -4.06
CA PRO A 110 4.15 -10.28 -4.81
C PRO A 110 4.06 -10.64 -6.30
N ILE A 111 2.85 -10.58 -6.86
CA ILE A 111 2.60 -10.95 -8.26
C ILE A 111 2.14 -9.75 -9.07
N ALA A 112 1.12 -9.04 -8.60
CA ALA A 112 0.51 -7.94 -9.33
C ALA A 112 0.07 -6.84 -8.36
N GLY A 113 0.18 -5.60 -8.79
CA GLY A 113 -0.18 -4.42 -8.03
C GLY A 113 -1.26 -3.58 -8.68
N THR A 114 -1.80 -2.66 -7.91
CA THR A 114 -2.73 -1.62 -8.34
C THR A 114 -2.39 -0.30 -7.67
N ALA A 115 -2.74 0.81 -8.32
CA ALA A 115 -2.65 2.14 -7.73
C ALA A 115 -3.91 2.94 -8.01
N VAL A 116 -4.52 3.47 -6.96
CA VAL A 116 -5.70 4.35 -7.05
C VAL A 116 -5.31 5.73 -6.56
N TYR A 117 -5.72 6.76 -7.28
CA TYR A 117 -5.47 8.15 -6.91
C TYR A 117 -6.77 8.89 -6.75
N MET A 118 -6.86 9.71 -5.71
CA MET A 118 -7.98 10.62 -5.50
C MET A 118 -7.42 12.04 -5.41
N THR A 119 -7.89 12.92 -6.31
CA THR A 119 -7.40 14.30 -6.44
C THR A 119 -8.56 15.29 -6.61
N SER A 120 -8.29 16.57 -6.40
CA SER A 120 -9.13 17.61 -6.96
C SER A 120 -9.18 17.53 -8.48
N TYR A 121 -10.10 18.24 -9.10
CA TYR A 121 -10.27 18.21 -10.56
C TYR A 121 -8.97 18.59 -11.29
N PRO A 122 -8.53 17.80 -12.28
CA PRO A 122 -7.28 18.05 -12.99
C PRO A 122 -7.32 19.28 -13.92
N ARG A 123 -8.50 19.68 -14.39
CA ARG A 123 -8.71 20.86 -15.29
C ARG A 123 -7.77 20.79 -16.48
N THR A 124 -7.90 19.70 -17.23
CA THR A 124 -7.19 19.53 -18.50
C THR A 124 -7.79 20.42 -19.59
N ASP A 125 -7.04 20.64 -20.68
CA ASP A 125 -7.33 21.64 -21.74
C ASP A 125 -8.73 21.57 -22.38
N GLU A 126 -9.42 20.47 -22.26
CA GLU A 126 -10.78 20.31 -22.81
C GLU A 126 -11.89 20.77 -21.87
N GLY A 127 -11.60 21.54 -20.86
CA GLY A 127 -12.49 22.16 -19.88
C GLY A 127 -13.85 21.46 -19.71
N ARG A 128 -14.12 20.95 -18.54
CA ARG A 128 -15.44 20.40 -18.21
C ARG A 128 -16.16 21.41 -17.36
N GLU A 129 -17.39 21.75 -17.73
CA GLU A 129 -18.18 22.81 -17.06
C GLU A 129 -18.24 22.63 -15.53
N TRP A 130 -18.31 21.38 -15.02
CA TRP A 130 -18.34 21.12 -13.59
C TRP A 130 -16.98 21.33 -12.88
N GLU A 131 -15.88 21.38 -13.62
CA GLU A 131 -14.55 21.62 -13.06
C GLU A 131 -14.32 23.12 -12.78
N ASP A 132 -15.11 24.00 -13.39
CA ASP A 132 -14.99 25.46 -13.27
C ASP A 132 -15.91 26.09 -12.21
N ILE A 133 -16.77 25.28 -11.57
CA ILE A 133 -17.72 25.75 -10.56
C ILE A 133 -17.00 26.33 -9.33
N LEU A 134 -15.85 25.73 -8.94
CA LEU A 134 -15.08 26.17 -7.80
C LEU A 134 -13.73 26.78 -8.24
N PRO A 135 -13.23 27.80 -7.51
CA PRO A 135 -11.94 28.36 -7.82
C PRO A 135 -10.84 27.31 -7.67
N VAL A 136 -9.89 27.35 -8.59
CA VAL A 136 -8.70 26.48 -8.54
C VAL A 136 -7.94 26.75 -7.24
N ARG A 137 -7.65 25.69 -6.49
CA ARG A 137 -6.76 25.80 -5.34
C ARG A 137 -5.34 26.08 -5.82
N GLN A 138 -4.68 27.00 -5.17
CA GLN A 138 -3.26 27.19 -5.39
C GLN A 138 -2.50 26.02 -4.77
N TRP A 139 -1.93 25.18 -5.62
CA TRP A 139 -1.12 24.05 -5.19
C TRP A 139 0.24 24.51 -4.72
N LEU A 140 0.71 23.92 -3.63
CA LEU A 140 2.00 24.29 -3.03
C LEU A 140 3.19 23.82 -3.89
N TYR A 141 3.03 22.71 -4.59
CA TYR A 141 4.11 22.07 -5.34
C TYR A 141 3.75 21.81 -6.80
N GLN A 142 2.61 21.19 -7.08
CA GLN A 142 2.23 20.76 -8.42
C GLN A 142 0.70 20.74 -8.58
N THR A 143 0.24 20.81 -9.84
CA THR A 143 -1.18 20.65 -10.17
C THR A 143 -1.65 19.21 -10.00
N PRO A 144 -2.97 18.95 -9.84
CA PRO A 144 -3.51 17.59 -9.81
C PRO A 144 -3.08 16.74 -11.01
N GLU A 145 -3.10 17.30 -12.21
CA GLU A 145 -2.65 16.63 -13.43
C GLU A 145 -1.17 16.22 -13.34
N GLN A 146 -0.29 17.15 -12.96
CA GLN A 146 1.13 16.85 -12.81
C GLN A 146 1.38 15.79 -11.76
N ILE A 147 0.63 15.81 -10.65
CA ILE A 147 0.71 14.80 -9.60
C ILE A 147 0.32 13.44 -10.16
N LEU A 148 -0.81 13.34 -10.86
CA LEU A 148 -1.30 12.08 -11.43
C LEU A 148 -0.29 11.46 -12.39
N ILE A 149 0.28 12.25 -13.31
CA ILE A 149 1.27 11.77 -14.28
C ILE A 149 2.52 11.27 -13.56
N LYS A 150 3.08 12.06 -12.65
CA LYS A 150 4.33 11.70 -11.95
C LYS A 150 4.14 10.55 -10.97
N ALA A 151 3.02 10.52 -10.25
CA ALA A 151 2.70 9.44 -9.33
C ALA A 151 2.51 8.10 -10.07
N SER A 152 1.78 8.11 -11.18
CA SER A 152 1.61 6.92 -12.00
C SER A 152 2.94 6.39 -12.53
N ASN A 153 3.81 7.28 -13.00
CA ASN A 153 5.14 6.92 -13.46
C ASN A 153 6.00 6.35 -12.32
N GLY A 154 5.97 6.97 -11.13
CA GLY A 154 6.72 6.50 -9.97
C GLY A 154 6.29 5.12 -9.46
N ALA A 155 4.99 4.90 -9.36
CA ALA A 155 4.42 3.62 -8.95
C ALA A 155 4.77 2.50 -9.95
N SER A 156 4.62 2.78 -11.25
CA SER A 156 4.97 1.84 -12.33
C SER A 156 6.47 1.55 -12.39
N ASP A 157 7.31 2.56 -12.21
CA ASP A 157 8.77 2.40 -12.18
C ASP A 157 9.20 1.42 -11.09
N PHE A 158 8.67 1.59 -9.87
CA PHE A 158 8.99 0.66 -8.78
C PHE A 158 8.49 -0.75 -9.06
N GLY A 159 7.22 -0.88 -9.44
CA GLY A 159 6.61 -2.18 -9.72
C GLY A 159 7.36 -2.94 -10.81
N ASN A 160 7.68 -2.28 -11.91
CA ASN A 160 8.41 -2.89 -13.03
C ASN A 160 9.84 -3.31 -12.64
N LYS A 161 10.57 -2.46 -11.93
CA LYS A 161 11.93 -2.78 -11.46
C LYS A 161 11.96 -3.91 -10.45
N PHE A 162 10.95 -4.00 -9.59
CA PHE A 162 10.81 -5.10 -8.63
C PHE A 162 10.34 -6.39 -9.30
N GLY A 163 9.58 -6.30 -10.37
CA GLY A 163 8.94 -7.43 -11.05
C GLY A 163 7.53 -7.72 -10.57
N GLN A 164 6.83 -6.71 -10.09
CA GLN A 164 5.39 -6.70 -9.81
C GLN A 164 4.74 -5.59 -10.63
N PRO A 165 4.24 -5.88 -11.84
CA PRO A 165 3.59 -4.87 -12.66
C PRO A 165 2.31 -4.35 -12.00
N LEU A 166 2.02 -3.07 -12.19
CA LEU A 166 0.70 -2.52 -11.90
C LEU A 166 -0.24 -2.91 -13.04
N ILE A 167 -1.24 -3.71 -12.73
CA ILE A 167 -2.14 -4.28 -13.75
C ILE A 167 -3.45 -3.51 -13.89
N CYS A 168 -3.79 -2.70 -12.91
CA CYS A 168 -4.97 -1.83 -12.94
C CYS A 168 -4.80 -0.65 -11.99
N GLY A 169 -5.70 0.30 -12.11
CA GLY A 169 -5.78 1.46 -11.25
C GLY A 169 -7.05 2.26 -11.53
N SER A 170 -7.24 3.31 -10.77
CA SER A 170 -8.37 4.23 -10.93
C SER A 170 -7.94 5.63 -10.56
N VAL A 171 -8.58 6.62 -11.18
CA VAL A 171 -8.53 8.03 -10.78
C VAL A 171 -9.94 8.44 -10.38
N LEU A 172 -10.06 8.98 -9.18
CA LEU A 172 -11.28 9.53 -8.64
C LEU A 172 -11.06 11.03 -8.37
N THR A 173 -11.99 11.86 -8.80
CA THR A 173 -11.90 13.31 -8.60
C THR A 173 -13.14 13.80 -7.89
N PHE A 174 -12.96 14.77 -7.00
CA PHE A 174 -14.10 15.35 -6.28
C PHE A 174 -13.78 16.74 -5.77
N GLU A 175 -14.67 17.67 -6.05
CA GLU A 175 -14.76 18.97 -5.41
C GLU A 175 -16.24 19.30 -5.18
N HIS A 176 -16.54 19.83 -4.00
CA HIS A 176 -17.89 20.21 -3.63
C HIS A 176 -17.85 21.40 -2.68
N GLN A 177 -18.84 22.26 -2.76
CA GLN A 177 -19.04 23.35 -1.83
C GLN A 177 -20.42 23.28 -1.20
N GLU A 178 -20.48 23.33 0.10
CA GLU A 178 -21.71 23.31 0.87
C GLU A 178 -21.57 24.23 2.09
N ASN A 179 -22.58 25.07 2.34
CA ASN A 179 -22.60 26.00 3.49
C ASN A 179 -21.36 26.89 3.62
N GLY A 180 -20.73 27.26 2.51
CA GLY A 180 -19.50 28.05 2.49
C GLY A 180 -18.20 27.28 2.69
N GLU A 181 -18.28 26.00 2.96
CA GLU A 181 -17.13 25.11 3.11
C GLU A 181 -16.84 24.35 1.81
N LYS A 182 -15.57 24.22 1.48
CA LYS A 182 -15.10 23.43 0.34
C LYS A 182 -14.64 22.05 0.78
N TYR A 183 -15.13 21.04 0.10
CA TYR A 183 -14.74 19.63 0.24
C TYR A 183 -14.04 19.18 -1.02
N ALA A 184 -12.79 18.72 -0.90
CA ALA A 184 -11.99 18.27 -2.03
C ALA A 184 -10.86 17.34 -1.60
N TYR A 185 -10.31 16.58 -2.53
CA TYR A 185 -9.05 15.84 -2.30
C TYR A 185 -7.84 16.73 -2.55
N ASP A 186 -7.73 17.80 -1.78
CA ASP A 186 -6.63 18.75 -1.90
C ASP A 186 -5.28 18.15 -1.46
N LYS A 187 -5.29 17.29 -0.46
CA LYS A 187 -4.21 16.35 -0.17
C LYS A 187 -4.54 15.08 -0.92
N VAL A 188 -3.73 14.74 -1.90
CA VAL A 188 -3.93 13.55 -2.73
C VAL A 188 -4.02 12.30 -1.85
N ILE A 189 -4.98 11.45 -2.12
CA ILE A 189 -5.03 10.11 -1.56
C ILE A 189 -4.47 9.15 -2.61
N MET A 190 -3.45 8.40 -2.23
CA MET A 190 -2.94 7.27 -3.00
C MET A 190 -3.23 5.99 -2.23
N LEU A 191 -3.87 5.05 -2.90
CA LEU A 191 -4.02 3.68 -2.42
C LEU A 191 -3.16 2.77 -3.30
N ALA A 192 -2.07 2.26 -2.73
CA ALA A 192 -1.26 1.24 -3.36
C ALA A 192 -1.71 -0.13 -2.84
N GLY A 193 -1.97 -1.06 -3.71
CA GLY A 193 -2.43 -2.38 -3.34
C GLY A 193 -1.88 -3.47 -4.23
N GLY A 194 -2.07 -4.71 -3.83
CA GLY A 194 -1.65 -5.82 -4.66
C GLY A 194 -2.04 -7.17 -4.12
N VAL A 195 -1.88 -8.14 -5.00
CA VAL A 195 -2.05 -9.55 -4.71
C VAL A 195 -0.74 -10.30 -4.84
N GLY A 196 -0.59 -11.30 -4.03
CA GLY A 196 0.56 -12.17 -4.03
C GLY A 196 0.17 -13.60 -3.74
N TYR A 197 1.17 -14.44 -3.67
CA TYR A 197 1.05 -15.86 -3.52
C TYR A 197 2.03 -16.34 -2.44
N GLY A 198 1.62 -17.34 -1.69
CA GLY A 198 2.48 -17.99 -0.70
C GLY A 198 2.04 -19.43 -0.45
N THR A 199 2.76 -20.12 0.41
CA THR A 199 2.37 -21.44 0.88
C THR A 199 1.58 -21.32 2.18
N GLN A 200 0.62 -22.19 2.39
CA GLN A 200 -0.16 -22.22 3.64
C GLN A 200 0.74 -22.45 4.86
N ARG A 201 1.85 -23.18 4.68
CA ARG A 201 2.86 -23.42 5.71
C ARG A 201 3.48 -22.11 6.25
N ASP A 202 3.67 -21.14 5.36
CA ASP A 202 4.45 -19.94 5.64
C ASP A 202 3.60 -18.67 5.84
N CYS A 203 2.27 -18.80 5.82
CA CYS A 203 1.37 -17.65 5.91
C CYS A 203 1.22 -17.04 7.32
N LEU A 204 1.73 -17.71 8.34
CA LEU A 204 1.70 -17.19 9.71
C LEU A 204 3.13 -16.95 10.22
N LYS A 205 3.30 -15.89 11.02
CA LYS A 205 4.60 -15.58 11.64
C LYS A 205 5.03 -16.66 12.62
N GLY A 206 6.32 -16.99 12.60
CA GLY A 206 6.95 -17.76 13.66
C GLY A 206 7.22 -16.93 14.90
N HIS A 207 7.65 -17.59 15.96
CA HIS A 207 8.11 -16.94 17.19
C HIS A 207 9.64 -17.02 17.27
N PRO A 208 10.35 -15.88 17.48
CA PRO A 208 11.78 -15.90 17.70
C PRO A 208 12.13 -16.62 19.02
N GLU A 209 13.14 -17.43 18.99
CA GLU A 209 13.62 -18.18 20.15
C GLU A 209 15.03 -17.77 20.52
N LYS A 210 15.43 -18.06 21.79
CA LYS A 210 16.80 -17.83 22.23
C LYS A 210 17.78 -18.65 21.39
N GLY A 211 18.73 -17.97 20.78
CA GLY A 211 19.73 -18.59 19.89
C GLY A 211 19.44 -18.35 18.40
N ASN A 212 18.26 -17.86 18.04
CA ASN A 212 18.02 -17.39 16.69
C ASN A 212 18.94 -16.23 16.34
N LYS A 213 19.36 -16.16 15.09
CA LYS A 213 20.21 -15.08 14.59
C LYS A 213 19.35 -13.99 13.96
N VAL A 214 19.73 -12.74 14.22
CA VAL A 214 19.17 -11.59 13.50
C VAL A 214 20.05 -11.32 12.30
N VAL A 215 19.46 -11.38 11.11
CA VAL A 215 20.15 -11.09 9.84
C VAL A 215 19.68 -9.71 9.35
N VAL A 216 20.63 -8.83 9.08
CA VAL A 216 20.37 -7.51 8.48
C VAL A 216 20.87 -7.54 7.05
N MET A 217 19.98 -7.26 6.10
CA MET A 217 20.28 -7.20 4.68
C MET A 217 19.88 -5.83 4.14
N GLY A 218 20.70 -5.27 3.27
CA GLY A 218 20.40 -4.00 2.63
C GLY A 218 21.64 -3.37 2.04
N GLY A 219 21.56 -2.08 1.79
CA GLY A 219 22.63 -1.23 1.30
C GLY A 219 22.63 0.10 2.03
N ASP A 220 23.04 1.15 1.34
CA ASP A 220 23.05 2.49 1.89
C ASP A 220 21.66 2.95 2.32
N ASN A 221 21.59 3.51 3.52
CA ASN A 221 20.38 4.09 4.06
C ASN A 221 20.48 5.60 4.05
N TYR A 222 19.44 6.25 3.60
CA TYR A 222 19.30 7.70 3.62
C TYR A 222 18.43 8.10 4.81
N ARG A 223 18.84 9.15 5.52
CA ARG A 223 18.02 9.73 6.59
C ARG A 223 16.84 10.46 5.95
N ILE A 224 15.66 10.06 6.31
CA ILE A 224 14.49 10.92 6.24
C ILE A 224 14.62 11.83 7.44
N GLY A 225 14.57 13.15 7.31
CA GLY A 225 14.75 14.07 8.44
C GLY A 225 14.08 13.60 9.74
N LEU A 226 14.59 14.02 10.87
CA LEU A 226 14.01 13.71 12.18
C LEU A 226 12.51 14.02 12.17
N GLY A 227 11.70 13.04 12.54
CA GLY A 227 10.26 13.23 12.59
C GLY A 227 9.52 13.14 11.25
N GLY A 228 10.08 12.49 10.23
CA GLY A 228 9.41 12.32 8.92
C GLY A 228 7.95 11.85 9.01
N GLY A 229 7.64 10.92 9.92
CA GLY A 229 6.27 10.52 10.23
C GLY A 229 5.42 11.63 10.83
N SER A 230 5.98 12.47 11.67
CA SER A 230 5.28 13.65 12.25
C SER A 230 4.99 14.70 11.18
N VAL A 231 5.92 14.92 10.24
CA VAL A 231 5.71 15.84 9.11
C VAL A 231 4.56 15.34 8.22
N SER A 232 4.50 14.06 7.92
CA SER A 232 3.43 13.47 7.08
C SER A 232 2.06 13.49 7.74
N SER A 233 1.99 13.63 9.05
CA SER A 233 0.74 13.58 9.83
C SER A 233 0.04 14.93 9.99
N VAL A 234 0.69 16.03 9.58
CA VAL A 234 0.12 17.38 9.63
C VAL A 234 -0.40 17.84 8.27
N GLU A 235 -1.02 19.02 8.24
CA GLU A 235 -1.44 19.67 7.00
C GLU A 235 -0.24 19.94 6.09
N THR A 236 -0.37 19.63 4.83
CA THR A 236 0.65 19.93 3.80
C THR A 236 0.81 21.44 3.68
N GLY A 237 2.06 21.91 3.72
CA GLY A 237 2.39 23.32 3.70
C GLY A 237 2.57 23.96 5.08
N ARG A 238 2.45 23.20 6.15
CA ARG A 238 2.69 23.68 7.51
C ARG A 238 4.18 23.93 7.79
N TYR A 239 5.05 23.14 7.17
CA TYR A 239 6.49 23.30 7.26
C TYR A 239 7.06 23.90 5.98
N SER A 240 8.31 24.33 6.03
CA SER A 240 9.01 24.78 4.82
C SER A 240 9.13 23.66 3.80
N SER A 241 9.15 24.01 2.51
CA SER A 241 9.28 23.05 1.40
C SER A 241 10.47 22.10 1.56
N GLY A 242 11.60 22.61 2.09
CA GLY A 242 12.78 21.78 2.34
C GLY A 242 12.55 20.69 3.38
N ILE A 243 11.81 20.97 4.45
CA ILE A 243 11.47 19.97 5.48
C ILE A 243 10.50 18.94 4.91
N GLU A 244 9.47 19.38 4.21
CA GLU A 244 8.45 18.50 3.65
C GLU A 244 9.02 17.59 2.55
N LEU A 245 9.84 18.10 1.65
CA LEU A 245 10.52 17.33 0.62
C LEU A 245 11.52 16.31 1.21
N ASN A 246 12.23 16.68 2.26
CA ASN A 246 13.16 15.77 2.94
C ASN A 246 12.45 14.66 3.75
N ALA A 247 11.16 14.82 4.05
CA ALA A 247 10.36 13.78 4.69
C ALA A 247 9.89 12.69 3.74
N VAL A 248 10.06 12.87 2.43
CA VAL A 248 9.69 11.87 1.42
C VAL A 248 10.83 10.87 1.20
N GLN A 249 10.54 9.59 1.36
CA GLN A 249 11.49 8.52 1.09
C GLN A 249 11.85 8.43 -0.39
N ARG A 250 13.08 7.99 -0.64
CA ARG A 250 13.53 7.60 -1.98
C ARG A 250 13.57 6.07 -2.06
N ALA A 251 12.92 5.53 -3.07
CA ALA A 251 12.78 4.09 -3.25
C ALA A 251 14.01 3.49 -3.96
N ASN A 252 14.35 2.24 -3.62
CA ASN A 252 15.34 1.44 -4.32
C ASN A 252 14.76 0.05 -4.59
N ALA A 253 14.04 -0.09 -5.70
CA ALA A 253 13.36 -1.31 -6.07
C ALA A 253 14.32 -2.47 -6.36
N GLU A 254 15.48 -2.18 -6.97
CA GLU A 254 16.47 -3.20 -7.30
C GLU A 254 17.10 -3.81 -6.05
N MET A 255 17.49 -2.99 -5.09
CA MET A 255 18.04 -3.48 -3.82
C MET A 255 16.99 -4.33 -3.08
N GLN A 256 15.74 -3.85 -3.04
CA GLN A 256 14.65 -4.60 -2.42
C GLN A 256 14.42 -5.94 -3.12
N LYS A 257 14.49 -5.99 -4.44
CA LYS A 257 14.38 -7.26 -5.20
C LYS A 257 15.53 -8.20 -4.91
N ARG A 258 16.75 -7.70 -4.85
CA ARG A 258 17.94 -8.53 -4.52
C ARG A 258 17.84 -9.11 -3.12
N ALA A 259 17.48 -8.29 -2.12
CA ALA A 259 17.26 -8.77 -0.75
C ALA A 259 16.17 -9.84 -0.70
N TYR A 260 15.05 -9.62 -1.40
CA TYR A 260 13.96 -10.59 -1.48
C TYR A 260 14.40 -11.91 -2.10
N ASN A 261 15.18 -11.88 -3.18
CA ASN A 261 15.66 -13.10 -3.83
C ASN A 261 16.55 -13.92 -2.89
N VAL A 262 17.36 -13.28 -2.04
CA VAL A 262 18.15 -13.98 -1.02
C VAL A 262 17.24 -14.65 0.01
N VAL A 263 16.26 -13.92 0.54
CA VAL A 263 15.31 -14.48 1.53
C VAL A 263 14.54 -15.68 0.96
N ARG A 264 14.19 -15.63 -0.31
CA ARG A 264 13.48 -16.74 -0.95
C ARG A 264 14.33 -17.99 -1.16
N ALA A 265 15.64 -17.84 -1.25
CA ALA A 265 16.57 -18.95 -1.45
C ALA A 265 16.91 -19.66 -0.13
N LEU A 266 16.59 -19.06 1.00
CA LEU A 266 16.77 -19.60 2.35
C LEU A 266 15.50 -20.30 2.85
#